data_697ff8c5c4738e22c83a8e243cd3ce67
#
_entry.id   697ff8c5c4738e22c83a8e243cd3ce67
#
_cell.length_a   1.000
_cell.length_b   1.000
_cell.length_c   1.000
_cell.angle_alpha   90.00
_cell.angle_beta   90.00
_cell.angle_gamma   90.00
#
_symmetry.space_group_name_H-M   'P 1'
#
loop_
_entity.id
_entity.type
_entity.pdbx_description
1 polymer ?
#
loop_
_entity_poly.entity_id
_entity_poly.type
_entity_poly.pdbx_seq_one_letter_code
_entity_poly.pdbx_strand_id
1 'polypeptide(L)'
;MLLLFSCVFFKAQVKEYWLIDVQTNKKTLAKDSASAVKFLDSLTQNYYYFTDVKKVSKEGNATEIFFDKGKNYNQAQVQFSEEIAQNTKLPPELFTKNLDSLKKSISEKYRSQGFVFNRVKSQFKGMRNDIPQVEVSIIKSDQRKIDGLVFKGYEKVPKRFVKNLEKEYLGKNYQENTLARLGQSLQNHPFILLEKPPQTLFTKDSTSIFLFTQKKKSNSFDGVIGFGNDKTEKFSFNGSLNLNFRNMFNGFETVNIFWQRNPDKGQTFDLQTDIPYLFKSNIGGNFKVNIFRQDSTYANVKLTPAFYLHLKSNQKIGIRGTFETSTVLDSLYVQGKDYDKKGIGLWYEYTEPSEVELFLHKTKLRAEADYIITNYSVENVKASQTNYFLSGERNFQIKGNNYLNLRAETALLNSKNTFAINEQLRFGGWNSLRGFNENSLYADFYYFGTAEYRYLVGNQAFFDVFGQYGELHNKNLGLKPKFYSFGVGFNFILPIGLMSFQISNGNEFGNPIKFGDTKIHWGILSRF
;
A
#
# COMPACT_ATOMS: atom_id res chain seq x y z
N MET A 1 -2.72 -21.29 -71.71
CA MET A 1 -2.75 -22.56 -70.97
C MET A 1 -2.95 -22.23 -69.51
N LEU A 2 -4.23 -22.14 -69.15
CA LEU A 2 -4.64 -21.80 -67.76
C LEU A 2 -4.78 -23.09 -66.95
N LEU A 3 -3.93 -23.29 -65.93
CA LEU A 3 -4.05 -24.38 -64.98
C LEU A 3 -4.98 -23.93 -63.87
N LEU A 4 -6.22 -24.44 -63.89
CA LEU A 4 -7.18 -24.36 -62.78
C LEU A 4 -6.74 -25.30 -61.65
N PHE A 5 -6.24 -24.72 -60.51
CA PHE A 5 -6.09 -25.45 -59.25
C PHE A 5 -7.47 -25.52 -58.60
N SER A 6 -8.11 -26.68 -58.64
CA SER A 6 -9.29 -27.00 -57.85
C SER A 6 -8.84 -27.30 -56.41
N CYS A 7 -8.98 -26.35 -55.51
CA CYS A 7 -8.91 -26.60 -54.07
C CYS A 7 -10.09 -27.46 -53.65
N VAL A 8 -9.88 -28.75 -53.46
CA VAL A 8 -10.83 -29.64 -52.78
C VAL A 8 -10.76 -29.32 -51.30
N PHE A 9 -11.71 -28.57 -50.80
CA PHE A 9 -11.94 -28.40 -49.36
C PHE A 9 -12.44 -29.72 -48.79
N PHE A 10 -11.58 -30.49 -48.14
CA PHE A 10 -12.00 -31.54 -47.22
C PHE A 10 -12.69 -30.88 -46.03
N LYS A 11 -14.01 -30.79 -46.06
CA LYS A 11 -14.79 -30.53 -44.83
C LYS A 11 -14.58 -31.73 -43.91
N ALA A 12 -13.81 -31.56 -42.83
CA ALA A 12 -13.80 -32.51 -41.73
C ALA A 12 -15.24 -32.69 -41.29
N GLN A 13 -15.79 -33.89 -41.38
CA GLN A 13 -17.13 -34.21 -40.92
C GLN A 13 -17.14 -34.08 -39.38
N VAL A 14 -17.71 -33.00 -38.86
CA VAL A 14 -17.87 -32.78 -37.44
C VAL A 14 -18.96 -33.75 -36.95
N LYS A 15 -18.60 -34.70 -36.09
CA LYS A 15 -19.58 -35.58 -35.39
C LYS A 15 -20.36 -34.74 -34.39
N GLU A 16 -21.66 -34.68 -34.56
CA GLU A 16 -22.56 -34.01 -33.64
C GLU A 16 -23.08 -35.00 -32.59
N TYR A 17 -23.13 -34.59 -31.35
CA TYR A 17 -23.66 -35.36 -30.23
C TYR A 17 -24.86 -34.62 -29.64
N TRP A 18 -26.07 -35.22 -29.80
CA TRP A 18 -27.29 -34.65 -29.25
C TRP A 18 -27.73 -35.44 -28.03
N LEU A 19 -27.91 -34.73 -26.92
CA LEU A 19 -28.46 -35.24 -25.66
C LEU A 19 -29.94 -34.89 -25.62
N ILE A 20 -30.80 -35.91 -25.59
CA ILE A 20 -32.26 -35.78 -25.64
C ILE A 20 -32.85 -36.34 -24.34
N ASP A 21 -33.41 -35.44 -23.53
CA ASP A 21 -34.13 -35.81 -22.31
C ASP A 21 -35.49 -36.40 -22.70
N VAL A 22 -35.72 -37.66 -22.39
CA VAL A 22 -36.96 -38.38 -22.77
C VAL A 22 -38.18 -37.87 -22.04
N GLN A 23 -38.06 -37.25 -20.85
CA GLN A 23 -39.16 -36.69 -20.10
C GLN A 23 -39.64 -35.35 -20.66
N THR A 24 -38.70 -34.49 -21.09
CA THR A 24 -39.00 -33.11 -21.50
C THR A 24 -38.83 -32.89 -23.00
N ASN A 25 -38.35 -33.88 -23.77
CA ASN A 25 -37.94 -33.76 -25.19
C ASN A 25 -36.94 -32.63 -25.47
N LYS A 26 -36.27 -32.12 -24.44
CA LYS A 26 -35.26 -31.07 -24.60
C LYS A 26 -34.00 -31.64 -25.23
N LYS A 27 -33.59 -31.07 -26.38
CA LYS A 27 -32.34 -31.39 -27.07
C LYS A 27 -31.22 -30.44 -26.63
N THR A 28 -30.04 -30.99 -26.33
CA THR A 28 -28.85 -30.24 -25.99
C THR A 28 -27.69 -30.75 -26.86
N LEU A 29 -27.03 -29.85 -27.61
CA LEU A 29 -25.88 -30.19 -28.43
C LEU A 29 -24.62 -30.23 -27.57
N ALA A 30 -23.89 -31.33 -27.60
CA ALA A 30 -22.55 -31.46 -27.04
C ALA A 30 -21.50 -31.34 -28.11
N LYS A 31 -20.42 -30.62 -27.83
CA LYS A 31 -19.33 -30.33 -28.76
C LYS A 31 -18.61 -31.61 -29.26
N ASP A 32 -18.50 -32.60 -28.38
CA ASP A 32 -17.86 -33.88 -28.63
C ASP A 32 -18.39 -34.95 -27.65
N SER A 33 -17.95 -36.19 -27.78
CA SER A 33 -18.34 -37.29 -26.88
C SER A 33 -17.93 -37.04 -25.43
N ALA A 34 -16.78 -36.42 -25.19
CA ALA A 34 -16.32 -36.12 -23.84
C ALA A 34 -17.22 -35.06 -23.15
N SER A 35 -17.69 -34.07 -23.92
CA SER A 35 -18.66 -33.08 -23.45
C SER A 35 -20.03 -33.71 -23.16
N ALA A 36 -20.45 -34.68 -23.95
CA ALA A 36 -21.71 -35.44 -23.70
C ALA A 36 -21.62 -36.23 -22.39
N VAL A 37 -20.53 -36.95 -22.13
CA VAL A 37 -20.28 -37.65 -20.87
C VAL A 37 -20.24 -36.67 -19.69
N LYS A 38 -19.54 -35.57 -19.82
CA LYS A 38 -19.50 -34.52 -18.78
C LYS A 38 -20.88 -33.96 -18.45
N PHE A 39 -21.73 -33.80 -19.47
CA PHE A 39 -23.10 -33.33 -19.22
C PHE A 39 -23.89 -34.35 -18.39
N LEU A 40 -23.84 -35.66 -18.73
CA LEU A 40 -24.51 -36.69 -17.97
C LEU A 40 -23.96 -36.80 -16.53
N ASP A 41 -22.65 -36.72 -16.36
CA ASP A 41 -21.99 -36.66 -15.04
C ASP A 41 -22.44 -35.45 -14.21
N SER A 42 -22.69 -34.32 -14.87
CA SER A 42 -23.17 -33.10 -14.20
C SER A 42 -24.56 -33.24 -13.62
N LEU A 43 -25.40 -34.12 -14.14
CA LEU A 43 -26.72 -34.38 -13.59
C LEU A 43 -26.65 -34.99 -12.18
N THR A 44 -25.68 -35.85 -11.92
CA THR A 44 -25.42 -36.39 -10.56
C THR A 44 -25.04 -35.24 -9.60
N GLN A 45 -24.28 -34.26 -10.03
CA GLN A 45 -23.92 -33.08 -9.23
C GLN A 45 -25.15 -32.20 -8.93
N ASN A 46 -26.15 -32.22 -9.81
CA ASN A 46 -27.43 -31.53 -9.66
C ASN A 46 -28.51 -32.41 -9.01
N TYR A 47 -28.10 -33.45 -8.25
CA TYR A 47 -28.94 -34.35 -7.47
C TYR A 47 -29.85 -35.28 -8.27
N TYR A 48 -29.51 -35.57 -9.54
CA TYR A 48 -30.13 -36.61 -10.37
C TYR A 48 -29.26 -37.86 -10.33
N TYR A 49 -29.42 -38.69 -9.30
CA TYR A 49 -28.54 -39.85 -9.06
C TYR A 49 -28.92 -41.09 -9.87
N PHE A 50 -30.12 -41.13 -10.45
CA PHE A 50 -30.65 -42.26 -11.21
C PHE A 50 -30.84 -41.90 -12.68
N THR A 51 -29.95 -41.05 -13.21
CA THR A 51 -29.94 -40.77 -14.65
C THR A 51 -29.57 -42.00 -15.43
N ASP A 52 -30.41 -42.40 -16.39
CA ASP A 52 -30.24 -43.58 -17.20
C ASP A 52 -30.27 -43.28 -18.69
N VAL A 53 -29.30 -43.84 -19.44
CA VAL A 53 -29.27 -43.72 -20.91
C VAL A 53 -30.15 -44.82 -21.49
N LYS A 54 -31.29 -44.41 -22.04
CA LYS A 54 -32.31 -45.34 -22.54
C LYS A 54 -31.98 -45.88 -23.93
N LYS A 55 -31.39 -45.02 -24.80
CA LYS A 55 -31.09 -45.37 -26.19
C LYS A 55 -29.98 -44.52 -26.74
N VAL A 56 -29.13 -45.09 -27.56
CA VAL A 56 -28.19 -44.35 -28.39
C VAL A 56 -28.47 -44.70 -29.87
N SER A 57 -28.81 -43.72 -30.70
CA SER A 57 -29.02 -43.91 -32.12
C SER A 57 -27.98 -43.09 -32.89
N LYS A 58 -27.62 -43.61 -34.06
CA LYS A 58 -26.70 -42.92 -34.99
C LYS A 58 -27.44 -42.69 -36.32
N GLU A 59 -27.60 -41.45 -36.70
CA GLU A 59 -28.16 -41.04 -37.98
C GLU A 59 -27.15 -40.19 -38.73
N GLY A 60 -26.57 -40.77 -39.77
CA GLY A 60 -25.53 -40.11 -40.55
C GLY A 60 -24.33 -39.69 -39.68
N ASN A 61 -24.13 -38.41 -39.52
CA ASN A 61 -23.01 -37.81 -38.78
C ASN A 61 -23.39 -37.44 -37.31
N ALA A 62 -24.65 -37.56 -36.93
CA ALA A 62 -25.16 -37.25 -35.61
C ALA A 62 -25.29 -38.51 -34.75
N THR A 63 -24.90 -38.41 -33.48
CA THR A 63 -25.15 -39.41 -32.45
C THR A 63 -26.15 -38.83 -31.46
N GLU A 64 -27.34 -39.40 -31.40
CA GLU A 64 -28.40 -39.02 -30.49
C GLU A 64 -28.38 -39.94 -29.23
N ILE A 65 -28.27 -39.35 -28.07
CA ILE A 65 -28.25 -40.00 -26.77
C ILE A 65 -29.54 -39.65 -26.03
N PHE A 66 -30.46 -40.58 -25.93
CA PHE A 66 -31.70 -40.46 -25.21
C PHE A 66 -31.48 -40.85 -23.76
N PHE A 67 -31.73 -39.94 -22.81
CA PHE A 67 -31.54 -40.18 -21.41
C PHE A 67 -32.73 -39.73 -20.58
N ASP A 68 -32.94 -40.40 -19.47
CA ASP A 68 -33.90 -40.04 -18.46
C ASP A 68 -33.14 -39.46 -17.25
N LYS A 69 -33.47 -38.25 -16.84
CA LYS A 69 -32.84 -37.62 -15.67
C LYS A 69 -33.17 -38.32 -14.35
N GLY A 70 -34.33 -38.94 -14.29
CA GLY A 70 -34.85 -39.46 -13.03
C GLY A 70 -35.32 -38.35 -12.06
N LYS A 71 -35.54 -38.71 -10.80
CA LYS A 71 -36.02 -37.81 -9.73
C LYS A 71 -34.88 -36.88 -9.28
N ASN A 72 -35.21 -35.62 -9.05
CA ASN A 72 -34.31 -34.69 -8.36
C ASN A 72 -34.57 -34.72 -6.86
N TYR A 73 -33.52 -34.90 -6.06
CA TYR A 73 -33.64 -35.05 -4.61
C TYR A 73 -33.42 -33.74 -3.83
N ASN A 74 -32.99 -32.67 -4.48
CA ASN A 74 -32.75 -31.32 -3.92
C ASN A 74 -31.79 -31.23 -2.72
N GLN A 75 -31.37 -32.37 -2.15
CA GLN A 75 -30.41 -32.44 -1.05
C GLN A 75 -29.74 -33.81 -1.01
N ALA A 76 -28.59 -33.90 -0.35
CA ALA A 76 -27.88 -35.16 -0.09
C ALA A 76 -27.25 -35.13 1.30
N GLN A 77 -27.16 -36.31 1.92
CA GLN A 77 -26.31 -36.53 3.08
C GLN A 77 -24.92 -36.90 2.60
N VAL A 78 -23.96 -36.07 2.93
CA VAL A 78 -22.56 -36.21 2.51
C VAL A 78 -21.75 -36.82 3.63
N GLN A 79 -21.03 -37.90 3.31
CA GLN A 79 -20.01 -38.50 4.17
C GLN A 79 -18.62 -38.09 3.64
N PHE A 80 -17.75 -37.69 4.54
CA PHE A 80 -16.38 -37.30 4.17
C PHE A 80 -15.39 -38.41 4.53
N SER A 81 -14.36 -38.57 3.68
CA SER A 81 -13.19 -39.32 4.08
C SER A 81 -12.57 -38.72 5.33
N GLU A 82 -11.96 -39.54 6.19
CA GLU A 82 -11.32 -39.11 7.43
C GLU A 82 -10.32 -37.93 7.19
N GLU A 83 -9.60 -38.02 6.10
CA GLU A 83 -8.66 -36.98 5.67
C GLU A 83 -9.34 -35.62 5.45
N ILE A 84 -10.50 -35.57 4.78
CA ILE A 84 -11.24 -34.33 4.55
C ILE A 84 -11.76 -33.79 5.88
N ALA A 85 -12.37 -34.65 6.72
CA ALA A 85 -12.94 -34.25 8.00
C ALA A 85 -11.89 -33.61 8.91
N GLN A 86 -10.69 -34.19 9.04
CA GLN A 86 -9.59 -33.68 9.83
C GLN A 86 -9.06 -32.35 9.26
N ASN A 87 -8.85 -32.24 7.94
CA ASN A 87 -8.22 -31.07 7.32
C ASN A 87 -9.17 -29.87 7.25
N THR A 88 -10.45 -30.10 6.99
CA THR A 88 -11.44 -29.01 6.83
C THR A 88 -12.19 -28.66 8.11
N LYS A 89 -12.06 -29.48 9.15
CA LYS A 89 -12.85 -29.41 10.40
C LYS A 89 -14.36 -29.53 10.17
N LEU A 90 -14.77 -30.17 9.07
CA LEU A 90 -16.16 -30.49 8.82
C LEU A 90 -16.56 -31.73 9.66
N PRO A 91 -17.84 -31.83 10.09
CA PRO A 91 -18.32 -33.05 10.74
C PRO A 91 -18.20 -34.22 9.76
N PRO A 92 -18.05 -35.47 10.26
CA PRO A 92 -17.92 -36.65 9.39
C PRO A 92 -19.09 -36.83 8.41
N GLU A 93 -20.27 -36.35 8.77
CA GLU A 93 -21.47 -36.32 7.95
C GLU A 93 -22.11 -34.94 7.97
N LEU A 94 -22.63 -34.51 6.81
CA LEU A 94 -23.26 -33.21 6.63
C LEU A 94 -24.41 -33.30 5.61
N PHE A 95 -25.53 -32.66 5.89
CA PHE A 95 -26.58 -32.42 4.89
C PHE A 95 -26.26 -31.19 4.06
N THR A 96 -26.34 -31.34 2.73
CA THR A 96 -26.13 -30.21 1.83
C THR A 96 -27.21 -30.10 0.76
N LYS A 97 -27.60 -28.86 0.46
CA LYS A 97 -28.45 -28.53 -0.69
C LYS A 97 -27.63 -28.06 -1.90
N ASN A 98 -26.29 -27.92 -1.74
CA ASN A 98 -25.40 -27.51 -2.81
C ASN A 98 -24.07 -28.25 -2.72
N LEU A 99 -24.02 -29.43 -3.36
CA LEU A 99 -22.84 -30.31 -3.37
C LEU A 99 -21.65 -29.65 -4.09
N ASP A 100 -21.89 -28.86 -5.15
CA ASP A 100 -20.82 -28.21 -5.91
C ASP A 100 -20.15 -27.12 -5.10
N SER A 101 -20.93 -26.29 -4.39
CA SER A 101 -20.37 -25.27 -3.50
C SER A 101 -19.54 -25.92 -2.37
N LEU A 102 -20.01 -27.02 -1.82
CA LEU A 102 -19.28 -27.78 -0.79
C LEU A 102 -17.96 -28.34 -1.34
N LYS A 103 -17.98 -28.98 -2.52
CA LYS A 103 -16.77 -29.49 -3.19
C LYS A 103 -15.78 -28.37 -3.51
N LYS A 104 -16.28 -27.22 -3.95
CA LYS A 104 -15.47 -26.03 -4.24
C LYS A 104 -14.78 -25.52 -2.96
N SER A 105 -15.50 -25.39 -1.86
CA SER A 105 -14.92 -24.94 -0.59
C SER A 105 -13.84 -25.89 -0.06
N ILE A 106 -14.06 -27.20 -0.18
CA ILE A 106 -13.05 -28.22 0.15
C ILE A 106 -11.81 -28.05 -0.75
N SER A 107 -12.01 -27.96 -2.07
CA SER A 107 -10.89 -27.76 -3.01
C SER A 107 -10.10 -26.49 -2.72
N GLU A 108 -10.76 -25.38 -2.41
CA GLU A 108 -10.11 -24.11 -2.06
C GLU A 108 -9.28 -24.23 -0.77
N LYS A 109 -9.78 -24.98 0.22
CA LYS A 109 -9.02 -25.26 1.44
C LYS A 109 -7.72 -26.01 1.16
N TYR A 110 -7.73 -27.00 0.30
CA TYR A 110 -6.52 -27.73 -0.10
C TYR A 110 -5.60 -26.89 -0.99
N ARG A 111 -6.16 -26.06 -1.89
CA ARG A 111 -5.38 -25.08 -2.66
C ARG A 111 -4.63 -24.11 -1.77
N SER A 112 -5.26 -23.65 -0.69
CA SER A 112 -4.60 -22.75 0.27
C SER A 112 -3.42 -23.39 1.01
N GLN A 113 -3.30 -24.71 0.95
CA GLN A 113 -2.17 -25.47 1.49
C GLN A 113 -1.11 -25.84 0.44
N GLY A 114 -1.31 -25.40 -0.82
CA GLY A 114 -0.39 -25.66 -1.93
C GLY A 114 -0.76 -26.84 -2.83
N PHE A 115 -1.85 -27.57 -2.54
CA PHE A 115 -2.34 -28.67 -3.39
C PHE A 115 -3.19 -28.10 -4.55
N VAL A 116 -2.55 -27.40 -5.47
CA VAL A 116 -3.22 -26.57 -6.50
C VAL A 116 -4.08 -27.38 -7.45
N PHE A 117 -3.63 -28.59 -7.81
CA PHE A 117 -4.29 -29.47 -8.77
C PHE A 117 -5.10 -30.60 -8.10
N ASN A 118 -5.58 -30.38 -6.88
CA ASN A 118 -6.44 -31.33 -6.20
C ASN A 118 -7.77 -31.55 -6.96
N ARG A 119 -8.34 -32.71 -6.81
CA ARG A 119 -9.64 -33.06 -7.37
C ARG A 119 -10.55 -33.64 -6.29
N VAL A 120 -11.63 -32.95 -5.99
CA VAL A 120 -12.67 -33.43 -5.08
C VAL A 120 -13.66 -34.27 -5.89
N LYS A 121 -13.79 -35.54 -5.53
CA LYS A 121 -14.73 -36.50 -6.13
C LYS A 121 -15.93 -36.70 -5.25
N SER A 122 -17.07 -36.93 -5.86
CA SER A 122 -18.30 -37.37 -5.17
C SER A 122 -18.77 -38.66 -5.79
N GLN A 123 -19.17 -39.61 -4.95
CA GLN A 123 -19.70 -40.91 -5.35
C GLN A 123 -21.03 -41.16 -4.66
N PHE A 124 -22.08 -41.48 -5.44
CA PHE A 124 -23.35 -41.91 -4.91
C PHE A 124 -23.20 -43.32 -4.29
N LYS A 125 -23.65 -43.53 -3.06
CA LYS A 125 -23.52 -44.79 -2.31
C LYS A 125 -24.85 -45.51 -2.13
N GLY A 126 -25.97 -44.86 -2.42
CA GLY A 126 -27.30 -45.42 -2.26
C GLY A 126 -28.28 -44.46 -1.58
N MET A 127 -29.37 -44.99 -1.11
CA MET A 127 -30.45 -44.22 -0.46
C MET A 127 -30.62 -44.67 0.99
N ARG A 128 -30.85 -43.72 1.89
CA ARG A 128 -31.25 -43.97 3.28
C ARG A 128 -32.42 -43.07 3.63
N ASN A 129 -33.59 -43.67 3.96
CA ASN A 129 -34.82 -42.90 4.27
C ASN A 129 -35.19 -41.88 3.17
N ASP A 130 -35.15 -42.28 1.91
CA ASP A 130 -35.41 -41.45 0.72
C ASP A 130 -34.43 -40.27 0.55
N ILE A 131 -33.26 -40.29 1.22
CA ILE A 131 -32.19 -39.29 1.13
C ILE A 131 -30.96 -39.91 0.47
N PRO A 132 -30.44 -39.34 -0.62
CA PRO A 132 -29.21 -39.78 -1.25
C PRO A 132 -28.01 -39.71 -0.32
N GLN A 133 -27.24 -40.79 -0.25
CA GLN A 133 -25.96 -40.85 0.45
C GLN A 133 -24.84 -40.65 -0.55
N VAL A 134 -23.99 -39.64 -0.31
CA VAL A 134 -22.89 -39.28 -1.20
C VAL A 134 -21.60 -39.29 -0.40
N GLU A 135 -20.64 -40.08 -0.81
CA GLU A 135 -19.27 -40.02 -0.28
C GLU A 135 -18.45 -38.95 -1.06
N VAL A 136 -17.80 -38.06 -0.32
CA VAL A 136 -16.87 -37.07 -0.89
C VAL A 136 -15.44 -37.43 -0.49
N SER A 137 -14.60 -37.59 -1.50
CA SER A 137 -13.18 -37.92 -1.36
C SER A 137 -12.32 -36.92 -2.13
N ILE A 138 -11.03 -36.90 -1.84
CA ILE A 138 -10.07 -36.00 -2.50
C ILE A 138 -8.91 -36.79 -3.09
N ILE A 139 -8.51 -36.41 -4.29
CA ILE A 139 -7.23 -36.80 -4.89
C ILE A 139 -6.32 -35.58 -4.79
N LYS A 140 -5.31 -35.68 -3.91
CA LYS A 140 -4.28 -34.64 -3.80
C LYS A 140 -3.36 -34.69 -5.01
N SER A 141 -2.91 -33.51 -5.43
CA SER A 141 -1.71 -33.37 -6.26
C SER A 141 -0.48 -33.24 -5.37
N ASP A 142 0.70 -33.16 -5.98
CA ASP A 142 1.89 -32.72 -5.26
C ASP A 142 1.71 -31.29 -4.74
N GLN A 143 2.25 -31.04 -3.55
CA GLN A 143 2.23 -29.70 -2.96
C GLN A 143 3.16 -28.78 -3.74
N ARG A 144 2.63 -27.67 -4.24
CA ARG A 144 3.40 -26.69 -4.99
C ARG A 144 3.96 -25.60 -4.08
N LYS A 145 5.27 -25.35 -4.21
CA LYS A 145 5.97 -24.23 -3.60
C LYS A 145 6.38 -23.24 -4.69
N ILE A 146 6.62 -22.01 -4.30
CA ILE A 146 7.13 -20.99 -5.21
C ILE A 146 8.63 -21.20 -5.35
N ASP A 147 9.10 -21.53 -6.57
CA ASP A 147 10.49 -21.85 -6.86
C ASP A 147 11.25 -20.69 -7.53
N GLY A 148 10.55 -19.77 -8.18
CA GLY A 148 11.17 -18.65 -8.87
C GLY A 148 10.27 -17.43 -9.04
N LEU A 149 10.90 -16.24 -9.02
CA LEU A 149 10.31 -14.97 -9.42
C LEU A 149 11.04 -14.47 -10.66
N VAL A 150 10.32 -14.22 -11.75
CA VAL A 150 10.90 -13.83 -13.05
C VAL A 150 10.38 -12.46 -13.42
N PHE A 151 11.25 -11.45 -13.38
CA PHE A 151 10.95 -10.10 -13.84
C PHE A 151 11.07 -10.04 -15.38
N LYS A 152 10.05 -9.49 -16.04
CA LYS A 152 10.00 -9.25 -17.49
C LYS A 152 9.71 -7.77 -17.75
N GLY A 153 10.43 -7.18 -18.72
CA GLY A 153 10.28 -5.78 -19.14
C GLY A 153 11.21 -4.82 -18.41
N TYR A 154 11.16 -4.72 -17.08
CA TYR A 154 12.11 -3.91 -16.32
C TYR A 154 13.28 -4.77 -15.83
N GLU A 155 14.26 -5.03 -16.67
CA GLU A 155 15.41 -5.90 -16.33
C GLU A 155 16.43 -5.25 -15.38
N LYS A 156 16.45 -3.91 -15.30
CA LYS A 156 17.37 -3.13 -14.44
C LYS A 156 16.86 -2.93 -13.00
N VAL A 157 15.89 -3.73 -12.56
CA VAL A 157 15.46 -3.73 -11.15
C VAL A 157 16.66 -4.04 -10.23
N PRO A 158 16.84 -3.30 -9.12
CA PRO A 158 17.96 -3.55 -8.21
C PRO A 158 18.02 -5.00 -7.78
N LYS A 159 19.15 -5.67 -8.04
CA LYS A 159 19.33 -7.11 -7.72
C LYS A 159 19.06 -7.43 -6.25
N ARG A 160 19.35 -6.49 -5.35
CA ARG A 160 19.11 -6.70 -3.92
C ARG A 160 17.63 -6.68 -3.57
N PHE A 161 16.85 -5.82 -4.21
CA PHE A 161 15.39 -5.82 -4.09
C PHE A 161 14.81 -7.17 -4.53
N VAL A 162 15.25 -7.68 -5.70
CA VAL A 162 14.83 -9.00 -6.20
C VAL A 162 15.15 -10.09 -5.19
N LYS A 163 16.41 -10.14 -4.67
CA LYS A 163 16.81 -11.12 -3.65
C LYS A 163 16.01 -11.02 -2.35
N ASN A 164 15.62 -9.82 -1.94
CA ASN A 164 14.77 -9.64 -0.76
C ASN A 164 13.36 -10.19 -1.00
N LEU A 165 12.83 -9.93 -2.18
CA LEU A 165 11.54 -10.45 -2.59
C LEU A 165 11.57 -11.99 -2.71
N GLU A 166 12.60 -12.55 -3.32
CA GLU A 166 12.84 -13.99 -3.39
C GLU A 166 12.89 -14.61 -1.98
N LYS A 167 13.65 -14.03 -1.04
CA LYS A 167 13.70 -14.49 0.35
C LYS A 167 12.34 -14.47 1.05
N GLU A 168 11.47 -13.54 0.66
CA GLU A 168 10.13 -13.43 1.23
C GLU A 168 9.17 -14.48 0.69
N TYR A 169 9.30 -14.87 -0.59
CA TYR A 169 8.31 -15.72 -1.28
C TYR A 169 8.78 -17.12 -1.62
N LEU A 170 10.08 -17.34 -1.95
CA LEU A 170 10.56 -18.65 -2.37
C LEU A 170 10.45 -19.69 -1.23
N GLY A 171 10.14 -20.91 -1.62
CA GLY A 171 9.95 -22.06 -0.72
C GLY A 171 8.62 -22.08 0.03
N LYS A 172 7.83 -21.01 -0.04
CA LYS A 172 6.46 -21.00 0.54
C LYS A 172 5.49 -21.73 -0.35
N ASN A 173 4.46 -22.32 0.27
CA ASN A 173 3.38 -22.94 -0.46
C ASN A 173 2.70 -21.94 -1.39
N TYR A 174 2.49 -22.36 -2.63
CA TYR A 174 1.76 -21.53 -3.59
C TYR A 174 0.32 -21.31 -3.15
N GLN A 175 -0.12 -20.06 -3.18
CA GLN A 175 -1.49 -19.65 -2.88
C GLN A 175 -1.88 -18.48 -3.79
N GLU A 176 -3.09 -18.49 -4.32
CA GLU A 176 -3.59 -17.39 -5.17
C GLU A 176 -3.61 -16.04 -4.42
N ASN A 177 -3.96 -16.06 -3.11
CA ASN A 177 -3.88 -14.87 -2.25
C ASN A 177 -2.46 -14.32 -2.10
N THR A 178 -1.44 -15.18 -2.11
CA THR A 178 -0.04 -14.76 -2.06
C THR A 178 0.36 -14.09 -3.37
N LEU A 179 -0.10 -14.62 -4.51
CA LEU A 179 0.10 -14.03 -5.82
C LEU A 179 -0.58 -12.65 -5.93
N ALA A 180 -1.83 -12.54 -5.46
CA ALA A 180 -2.55 -11.27 -5.43
C ALA A 180 -1.84 -10.21 -4.57
N ARG A 181 -1.40 -10.59 -3.35
CA ARG A 181 -0.63 -9.69 -2.46
C ARG A 181 0.69 -9.25 -3.07
N LEU A 182 1.43 -10.15 -3.72
CA LEU A 182 2.65 -9.81 -4.44
C LEU A 182 2.36 -8.81 -5.57
N GLY A 183 1.32 -9.07 -6.37
CA GLY A 183 0.89 -8.16 -7.43
C GLY A 183 0.54 -6.78 -6.90
N GLN A 184 -0.24 -6.71 -5.82
CA GLN A 184 -0.63 -5.44 -5.20
C GLN A 184 0.56 -4.69 -4.58
N SER A 185 1.50 -5.41 -3.94
CA SER A 185 2.73 -4.82 -3.42
C SER A 185 3.57 -4.18 -4.52
N LEU A 186 3.67 -4.82 -5.70
CA LEU A 186 4.37 -4.27 -6.84
C LEU A 186 3.59 -3.12 -7.51
N GLN A 187 2.27 -3.22 -7.61
CA GLN A 187 1.42 -2.15 -8.16
C GLN A 187 1.56 -0.85 -7.35
N ASN A 188 1.67 -0.96 -6.04
CA ASN A 188 1.85 0.19 -5.14
C ASN A 188 3.31 0.62 -4.98
N HIS A 189 4.25 -0.06 -5.65
CA HIS A 189 5.67 0.29 -5.57
C HIS A 189 5.95 1.63 -6.29
N PRO A 190 6.71 2.55 -5.67
CA PRO A 190 6.92 3.89 -6.23
C PRO A 190 7.70 3.90 -7.56
N PHE A 191 8.51 2.87 -7.83
CA PHE A 191 9.43 2.81 -8.96
C PHE A 191 9.10 1.75 -10.00
N ILE A 192 8.10 0.89 -9.72
CA ILE A 192 7.69 -0.21 -10.58
C ILE A 192 6.26 0.04 -11.03
N LEU A 193 6.02 -0.09 -12.32
CA LEU A 193 4.68 -0.18 -12.91
C LEU A 193 4.43 -1.64 -13.27
N LEU A 194 3.36 -2.21 -12.74
CA LEU A 194 2.92 -3.55 -13.11
C LEU A 194 2.02 -3.46 -14.35
N GLU A 195 2.43 -4.04 -15.46
CA GLU A 195 1.68 -3.98 -16.74
C GLU A 195 0.42 -4.84 -16.72
N LYS A 196 0.53 -5.99 -16.08
CA LYS A 196 -0.58 -6.94 -15.92
C LYS A 196 -0.39 -7.76 -14.64
N PRO A 197 -1.46 -8.37 -14.11
CA PRO A 197 -1.36 -9.21 -12.92
C PRO A 197 -0.27 -10.27 -13.06
N PRO A 198 0.43 -10.63 -11.97
CA PRO A 198 1.41 -11.69 -11.97
C PRO A 198 0.82 -12.99 -12.53
N GLN A 199 1.61 -13.73 -13.31
CA GLN A 199 1.20 -14.99 -13.91
C GLN A 199 2.05 -16.14 -13.39
N THR A 200 1.44 -17.29 -13.16
CA THR A 200 2.16 -18.47 -12.68
C THR A 200 2.32 -19.49 -13.80
N LEU A 201 3.53 -19.95 -13.98
CA LEU A 201 3.85 -21.08 -14.82
C LEU A 201 4.15 -22.30 -13.93
N PHE A 202 3.32 -23.33 -14.07
CA PHE A 202 3.55 -24.63 -13.46
C PHE A 202 4.20 -25.55 -14.49
N THR A 203 5.41 -26.00 -14.20
CA THR A 203 6.05 -27.11 -14.93
C THR A 203 5.86 -28.41 -14.12
N LYS A 204 6.45 -29.52 -14.60
CA LYS A 204 6.38 -30.79 -13.85
C LYS A 204 6.98 -30.62 -12.44
N ASP A 205 8.13 -29.97 -12.32
CA ASP A 205 8.92 -29.96 -11.09
C ASP A 205 9.12 -28.55 -10.48
N SER A 206 8.54 -27.49 -11.09
CA SER A 206 8.71 -26.13 -10.58
C SER A 206 7.47 -25.25 -10.76
N THR A 207 7.41 -24.19 -9.96
CA THR A 207 6.37 -23.15 -9.98
C THR A 207 7.05 -21.78 -10.03
N SER A 208 7.00 -21.13 -11.18
CA SER A 208 7.61 -19.81 -11.40
C SER A 208 6.54 -18.73 -11.55
N ILE A 209 6.71 -17.62 -10.84
CA ILE A 209 5.83 -16.45 -10.94
C ILE A 209 6.48 -15.43 -11.88
N PHE A 210 5.80 -15.07 -12.94
CA PHE A 210 6.22 -14.06 -13.91
C PHE A 210 5.61 -12.70 -13.54
N LEU A 211 6.47 -11.71 -13.39
CA LEU A 211 6.17 -10.35 -13.02
C LEU A 211 6.45 -9.45 -14.23
N PHE A 212 5.38 -8.96 -14.86
CA PHE A 212 5.49 -8.10 -16.06
C PHE A 212 5.52 -6.65 -15.60
N THR A 213 6.70 -6.06 -15.62
CA THR A 213 6.96 -4.78 -14.99
C THR A 213 7.64 -3.79 -15.93
N GLN A 214 7.37 -2.51 -15.74
CA GLN A 214 8.08 -1.41 -16.38
C GLN A 214 8.64 -0.47 -15.30
N LYS A 215 9.67 0.30 -15.69
CA LYS A 215 10.17 1.40 -14.87
C LYS A 215 9.12 2.50 -14.82
N LYS A 216 8.64 2.83 -13.63
CA LYS A 216 7.70 3.93 -13.44
C LYS A 216 8.44 5.27 -13.60
N LYS A 217 7.96 6.10 -14.54
CA LYS A 217 8.44 7.49 -14.68
C LYS A 217 7.80 8.31 -13.57
N SER A 218 8.59 8.80 -12.63
CA SER A 218 8.10 9.44 -11.41
C SER A 218 8.86 10.72 -11.02
N ASN A 219 9.70 11.24 -11.91
CA ASN A 219 10.29 12.56 -11.71
C ASN A 219 9.20 13.62 -11.78
N SER A 220 9.23 14.57 -10.87
CA SER A 220 8.30 15.70 -10.87
C SER A 220 9.03 17.02 -10.64
N PHE A 221 8.49 18.05 -11.25
CA PHE A 221 8.85 19.45 -11.06
C PHE A 221 7.57 20.21 -10.75
N ASP A 222 7.63 20.99 -9.71
CA ASP A 222 6.53 21.84 -9.31
C ASP A 222 7.11 23.13 -8.72
N GLY A 223 6.43 24.24 -8.95
CA GLY A 223 6.89 25.52 -8.45
C GLY A 223 5.87 26.63 -8.66
N VAL A 224 5.90 27.59 -7.75
CA VAL A 224 5.08 28.80 -7.79
C VAL A 224 6.01 30.01 -7.63
N ILE A 225 5.83 31.00 -8.48
CA ILE A 225 6.54 32.26 -8.40
C ILE A 225 5.53 33.37 -8.18
N GLY A 226 5.69 34.09 -7.09
CA GLY A 226 4.91 35.28 -6.74
C GLY A 226 5.74 36.53 -6.75
N PHE A 227 5.13 37.62 -7.16
CA PHE A 227 5.72 38.96 -7.13
C PHE A 227 4.81 39.87 -6.33
N GLY A 228 5.37 40.72 -5.50
CA GLY A 228 4.63 41.67 -4.70
C GLY A 228 5.55 42.67 -4.01
N ASN A 229 4.98 43.58 -3.28
CA ASN A 229 5.77 44.47 -2.43
C ASN A 229 5.83 43.87 -1.00
N ASP A 230 6.99 43.99 -0.36
CA ASP A 230 7.15 43.67 1.05
C ASP A 230 6.47 44.72 1.95
N LYS A 231 6.51 44.52 3.28
CA LYS A 231 5.97 45.47 4.26
C LYS A 231 6.61 46.87 4.19
N THR A 232 7.71 47.03 3.45
CA THR A 232 8.43 48.31 3.23
C THR A 232 8.18 48.85 1.83
N GLU A 233 7.14 48.37 1.13
CA GLU A 233 6.78 48.73 -0.25
C GLU A 233 7.86 48.45 -1.30
N LYS A 234 8.91 47.71 -0.96
CA LYS A 234 9.93 47.27 -1.90
C LYS A 234 9.49 46.04 -2.65
N PHE A 235 9.77 45.97 -3.93
CA PHE A 235 9.53 44.80 -4.77
C PHE A 235 10.16 43.56 -4.13
N SER A 236 9.36 42.57 -3.90
CA SER A 236 9.74 41.29 -3.28
C SER A 236 9.32 40.14 -4.17
N PHE A 237 10.26 39.25 -4.40
CA PHE A 237 10.06 37.97 -5.04
C PHE A 237 9.81 36.91 -3.97
N ASN A 238 8.75 36.13 -4.11
CA ASN A 238 8.46 34.99 -3.27
C ASN A 238 8.10 33.79 -4.14
N GLY A 239 8.07 32.58 -3.55
CA GLY A 239 7.70 31.39 -4.28
C GLY A 239 8.30 30.13 -3.69
N SER A 240 8.00 29.04 -4.33
CA SER A 240 8.54 27.71 -4.01
C SER A 240 8.93 26.95 -5.26
N LEU A 241 9.91 26.09 -5.11
CA LEU A 241 10.39 25.16 -6.13
C LEU A 241 10.56 23.80 -5.49
N ASN A 242 9.98 22.78 -6.10
CA ASN A 242 10.09 21.40 -5.65
C ASN A 242 10.49 20.49 -6.82
N LEU A 243 11.67 19.90 -6.72
CA LEU A 243 12.23 18.99 -7.72
C LEU A 243 12.32 17.59 -7.10
N ASN A 244 11.70 16.62 -7.72
CA ASN A 244 11.79 15.23 -7.32
C ASN A 244 12.40 14.40 -8.44
N PHE A 245 13.57 13.83 -8.19
CA PHE A 245 14.23 12.88 -9.07
C PHE A 245 14.16 11.51 -8.45
N ARG A 246 13.67 10.53 -9.20
CA ARG A 246 13.41 9.21 -8.68
C ARG A 246 13.92 8.12 -9.61
N ASN A 247 14.69 7.20 -9.03
CA ASN A 247 15.15 6.01 -9.71
C ASN A 247 15.87 6.33 -11.05
N MET A 248 16.65 7.42 -11.09
CA MET A 248 17.38 7.83 -12.30
C MET A 248 18.42 6.78 -12.69
N PHE A 249 19.13 6.23 -11.71
CA PHE A 249 20.21 5.28 -11.88
C PHE A 249 19.78 3.82 -11.69
N ASN A 250 18.46 3.54 -11.58
CA ASN A 250 17.89 2.21 -11.35
C ASN A 250 18.31 1.56 -10.01
N GLY A 251 18.60 2.36 -9.01
CA GLY A 251 18.92 1.93 -7.63
C GLY A 251 17.76 2.11 -6.66
N PHE A 252 16.60 2.57 -7.16
CA PHE A 252 15.45 3.02 -6.36
C PHE A 252 15.78 4.23 -5.48
N GLU A 253 16.80 4.99 -5.87
CA GLU A 253 17.19 6.23 -5.21
C GLU A 253 16.17 7.34 -5.46
N THR A 254 16.09 8.25 -4.47
CA THR A 254 15.32 9.48 -4.57
C THR A 254 16.20 10.68 -4.22
N VAL A 255 16.01 11.77 -4.93
CA VAL A 255 16.58 13.09 -4.62
C VAL A 255 15.45 14.09 -4.67
N ASN A 256 15.19 14.73 -3.54
CA ASN A 256 14.24 15.81 -3.44
C ASN A 256 15.00 17.13 -3.14
N ILE A 257 14.69 18.16 -3.90
CA ILE A 257 15.19 19.52 -3.69
C ILE A 257 13.97 20.40 -3.54
N PHE A 258 13.85 21.02 -2.38
CA PHE A 258 12.80 21.98 -2.08
C PHE A 258 13.41 23.31 -1.71
N TRP A 259 12.92 24.36 -2.33
CA TRP A 259 13.26 25.73 -1.96
C TRP A 259 11.99 26.56 -1.84
N GLN A 260 11.94 27.40 -0.82
CA GLN A 260 10.83 28.31 -0.58
C GLN A 260 11.37 29.65 -0.06
N ARG A 261 10.75 30.72 -0.53
CA ARG A 261 10.93 32.07 0.00
C ARG A 261 9.57 32.69 0.29
N ASN A 262 9.38 33.15 1.52
CA ASN A 262 8.17 33.81 1.97
C ASN A 262 8.20 35.32 1.69
N PRO A 263 7.05 36.02 1.62
CA PRO A 263 6.99 37.47 1.50
C PRO A 263 7.78 38.22 2.58
N ASP A 264 7.81 37.68 3.81
CA ASP A 264 8.55 38.22 4.95
C ASP A 264 10.06 37.93 4.91
N LYS A 265 10.59 37.55 3.75
CA LYS A 265 12.01 37.24 3.48
C LYS A 265 12.55 35.97 4.18
N GLY A 266 11.74 35.20 4.88
CA GLY A 266 12.12 33.89 5.36
C GLY A 266 12.38 32.94 4.18
N GLN A 267 13.42 32.11 4.30
CA GLN A 267 13.80 31.14 3.26
C GLN A 267 14.05 29.77 3.86
N THR A 268 13.66 28.75 3.12
CA THR A 268 13.96 27.36 3.41
C THR A 268 14.55 26.71 2.17
N PHE A 269 15.61 25.97 2.34
CA PHE A 269 16.17 25.07 1.34
C PHE A 269 16.34 23.69 1.96
N ASP A 270 15.73 22.68 1.35
CA ASP A 270 15.85 21.28 1.74
C ASP A 270 16.39 20.47 0.57
N LEU A 271 17.47 19.75 0.81
CA LEU A 271 17.95 18.69 -0.06
C LEU A 271 17.85 17.36 0.71
N GLN A 272 17.13 16.42 0.18
CA GLN A 272 17.02 15.09 0.75
C GLN A 272 17.33 14.02 -0.30
N THR A 273 18.21 13.09 0.06
CA THR A 273 18.51 11.92 -0.77
C THR A 273 18.19 10.66 0.01
N ASP A 274 17.71 9.62 -0.67
CA ASP A 274 17.56 8.27 -0.12
C ASP A 274 18.05 7.25 -1.16
N ILE A 275 18.98 6.40 -0.75
CA ILE A 275 19.58 5.34 -1.58
C ILE A 275 19.38 4.02 -0.86
N PRO A 276 18.34 3.21 -1.19
CA PRO A 276 17.91 2.08 -0.36
C PRO A 276 18.86 0.87 -0.40
N TYR A 277 19.75 0.78 -1.40
CA TYR A 277 20.58 -0.42 -1.62
C TYR A 277 22.03 -0.06 -1.89
N LEU A 278 22.68 0.63 -0.94
CA LEU A 278 24.11 0.95 -1.01
C LEU A 278 24.94 -0.33 -1.20
N PHE A 279 25.91 -0.27 -2.10
CA PHE A 279 26.82 -1.39 -2.40
C PHE A 279 26.09 -2.70 -2.73
N LYS A 280 24.88 -2.63 -3.30
CA LYS A 280 24.02 -3.79 -3.59
C LYS A 280 23.68 -4.61 -2.33
N SER A 281 23.69 -3.99 -1.17
CA SER A 281 23.40 -4.58 0.14
C SER A 281 22.01 -4.24 0.64
N ASN A 282 21.62 -4.67 1.85
CA ASN A 282 20.42 -4.21 2.56
C ASN A 282 20.62 -2.90 3.33
N ILE A 283 21.80 -2.31 3.19
CA ILE A 283 22.10 -1.02 3.81
C ILE A 283 21.61 0.07 2.88
N GLY A 284 20.81 0.99 3.40
CA GLY A 284 20.45 2.22 2.73
C GLY A 284 21.17 3.41 3.35
N GLY A 285 21.30 4.48 2.59
CA GLY A 285 21.82 5.76 3.03
C GLY A 285 20.81 6.88 2.76
N ASN A 286 20.66 7.77 3.72
CA ASN A 286 19.89 8.98 3.59
C ASN A 286 20.78 10.16 3.96
N PHE A 287 20.72 11.23 3.18
CA PHE A 287 21.43 12.45 3.47
C PHE A 287 20.47 13.62 3.33
N LYS A 288 20.34 14.41 4.39
CA LYS A 288 19.47 15.59 4.41
C LYS A 288 20.29 16.84 4.74
N VAL A 289 20.09 17.87 3.95
CA VAL A 289 20.53 19.25 4.20
C VAL A 289 19.30 20.11 4.37
N ASN A 290 19.21 20.83 5.47
CA ASN A 290 18.20 21.86 5.68
C ASN A 290 18.89 23.17 5.97
N ILE A 291 18.55 24.20 5.19
CA ILE A 291 19.00 25.59 5.42
C ILE A 291 17.73 26.40 5.67
N PHE A 292 17.62 26.94 6.86
CA PHE A 292 16.52 27.78 7.26
C PHE A 292 17.03 29.17 7.62
N ARG A 293 16.45 30.19 7.03
CA ARG A 293 16.70 31.57 7.37
C ARG A 293 15.39 32.23 7.77
N GLN A 294 15.34 32.73 9.01
CA GLN A 294 14.23 33.52 9.50
C GLN A 294 14.48 34.98 9.18
N ASP A 295 13.88 35.48 8.11
CA ASP A 295 14.04 36.86 7.65
C ASP A 295 15.50 37.40 7.77
N SER A 296 15.72 38.45 8.53
CA SER A 296 17.04 39.01 8.84
C SER A 296 17.55 38.65 10.25
N THR A 297 16.82 37.80 11.01
CA THR A 297 17.14 37.58 12.44
C THR A 297 18.20 36.51 12.66
N TYR A 298 18.06 35.35 12.04
CA TYR A 298 19.04 34.25 12.15
C TYR A 298 18.95 33.26 10.98
N ALA A 299 19.98 32.43 10.88
CA ALA A 299 20.03 31.33 9.93
C ALA A 299 20.54 30.04 10.58
N ASN A 300 19.90 28.91 10.27
CA ASN A 300 20.30 27.57 10.69
C ASN A 300 20.68 26.75 9.48
N VAL A 301 21.80 26.04 9.54
CA VAL A 301 22.24 25.05 8.57
C VAL A 301 22.34 23.70 9.27
N LYS A 302 21.56 22.72 8.85
CA LYS A 302 21.52 21.39 9.45
C LYS A 302 21.83 20.31 8.42
N LEU A 303 22.78 19.45 8.75
CA LEU A 303 23.15 18.26 7.98
C LEU A 303 22.78 17.01 8.78
N THR A 304 22.12 16.07 8.12
CA THR A 304 21.68 14.82 8.78
C THR A 304 22.00 13.64 7.87
N PRO A 305 23.26 13.13 7.89
CA PRO A 305 23.59 11.86 7.27
C PRO A 305 23.04 10.71 8.07
N ALA A 306 22.50 9.70 7.40
CA ALA A 306 21.95 8.52 8.05
C ALA A 306 22.26 7.25 7.24
N PHE A 307 22.42 6.13 7.96
CA PHE A 307 22.51 4.80 7.39
C PHE A 307 21.45 3.92 8.04
N TYR A 308 20.89 2.98 7.29
CA TYR A 308 19.85 2.11 7.79
C TYR A 308 19.93 0.70 7.20
N LEU A 309 19.32 -0.24 7.90
CA LEU A 309 19.12 -1.62 7.46
C LEU A 309 17.66 -1.86 7.17
N HIS A 310 17.37 -2.49 6.03
CA HIS A 310 16.07 -3.10 5.80
C HIS A 310 15.96 -4.39 6.61
N LEU A 311 15.19 -4.37 7.69
CA LEU A 311 14.87 -5.57 8.49
C LEU A 311 13.89 -6.47 7.73
N LYS A 312 12.87 -5.83 7.13
CA LYS A 312 11.88 -6.41 6.22
C LYS A 312 11.58 -5.40 5.11
N SER A 313 10.77 -5.79 4.13
CA SER A 313 10.34 -4.89 3.05
C SER A 313 9.68 -3.59 3.56
N ASN A 314 9.07 -3.64 4.76
CA ASN A 314 8.32 -2.56 5.38
C ASN A 314 8.92 -2.03 6.69
N GLN A 315 10.15 -2.43 7.06
CA GLN A 315 10.79 -2.05 8.31
C GLN A 315 12.23 -1.61 8.08
N LYS A 316 12.57 -0.46 8.62
CA LYS A 316 13.93 0.10 8.60
C LYS A 316 14.36 0.45 10.01
N ILE A 317 15.61 0.18 10.35
CA ILE A 317 16.27 0.68 11.55
C ILE A 317 17.58 1.33 11.15
N GLY A 318 17.92 2.46 11.72
CA GLY A 318 19.09 3.19 11.30
C GLY A 318 19.72 4.03 12.40
N ILE A 319 20.94 4.46 12.08
CA ILE A 319 21.70 5.47 12.82
C ILE A 319 21.76 6.75 12.01
N ARG A 320 21.81 7.90 12.68
CA ARG A 320 22.00 9.19 12.02
C ARG A 320 22.97 10.08 12.78
N GLY A 321 23.70 10.89 12.02
CA GLY A 321 24.45 12.03 12.55
C GLY A 321 23.57 13.29 12.48
N THR A 322 23.77 14.22 13.39
CA THR A 322 23.20 15.56 13.35
C THR A 322 24.32 16.58 13.49
N PHE A 323 24.43 17.47 12.51
CA PHE A 323 25.36 18.60 12.53
C PHE A 323 24.53 19.84 12.21
N GLU A 324 24.49 20.81 13.12
CA GLU A 324 23.69 22.02 12.95
C GLU A 324 24.47 23.23 13.45
N THR A 325 24.55 24.26 12.64
CA THR A 325 25.11 25.56 13.00
C THR A 325 24.02 26.59 12.89
N SER A 326 23.89 27.44 13.89
CA SER A 326 23.01 28.59 13.88
C SER A 326 23.78 29.87 14.09
N THR A 327 23.46 30.89 13.28
CA THR A 327 24.06 32.23 13.35
C THR A 327 22.98 33.28 13.47
N VAL A 328 23.06 34.12 14.50
CA VAL A 328 22.23 35.31 14.67
C VAL A 328 22.74 36.39 13.71
N LEU A 329 21.86 36.87 12.87
CA LEU A 329 22.20 37.86 11.81
C LEU A 329 21.92 39.30 12.25
N ASP A 330 21.00 39.48 13.20
CA ASP A 330 20.63 40.78 13.75
C ASP A 330 21.11 40.87 15.21
N SER A 331 22.06 41.75 15.50
CA SER A 331 22.61 41.94 16.84
C SER A 331 21.59 42.41 17.87
N LEU A 332 20.44 42.92 17.45
CA LEU A 332 19.32 43.31 18.32
C LEU A 332 18.40 42.13 18.68
N TYR A 333 18.59 40.99 18.04
CA TYR A 333 17.79 39.80 18.30
C TYR A 333 18.33 38.98 19.49
N VAL A 334 18.08 39.46 20.68
CA VAL A 334 18.61 38.92 21.96
C VAL A 334 18.05 37.54 22.34
N GLN A 335 16.98 37.06 21.70
CA GLN A 335 16.37 35.76 22.00
C GLN A 335 17.06 34.59 21.30
N GLY A 336 17.83 34.87 20.25
CA GLY A 336 18.61 33.86 19.53
C GLY A 336 20.02 33.73 20.11
N LYS A 337 20.66 32.60 19.83
CA LYS A 337 22.07 32.33 20.17
C LYS A 337 22.81 31.74 18.99
N ASP A 338 24.09 32.07 18.88
CA ASP A 338 25.00 31.38 17.98
C ASP A 338 25.39 30.05 18.61
N TYR A 339 25.21 28.96 17.87
CA TYR A 339 25.57 27.63 18.35
C TYR A 339 26.00 26.68 17.25
N ASP A 340 26.79 25.67 17.67
CA ASP A 340 27.11 24.49 16.88
C ASP A 340 26.64 23.22 17.61
N LYS A 341 25.90 22.37 16.90
CA LYS A 341 25.41 21.09 17.39
C LYS A 341 26.06 19.92 16.69
N LYS A 342 26.44 18.90 17.45
CA LYS A 342 26.87 17.61 16.93
C LYS A 342 26.16 16.52 17.71
N GLY A 343 25.57 15.56 17.01
CA GLY A 343 24.79 14.50 17.64
C GLY A 343 24.83 13.20 16.88
N ILE A 344 24.43 12.16 17.59
CA ILE A 344 24.18 10.83 17.04
C ILE A 344 22.81 10.37 17.53
N GLY A 345 22.09 9.67 16.68
CA GLY A 345 20.77 9.17 16.99
C GLY A 345 20.47 7.83 16.36
N LEU A 346 19.46 7.20 16.91
CA LEU A 346 18.85 5.99 16.40
C LEU A 346 17.45 6.33 15.90
N TRP A 347 17.00 5.62 14.86
CA TRP A 347 15.64 5.75 14.37
C TRP A 347 15.11 4.40 13.86
N TYR A 348 13.79 4.26 13.96
CA TYR A 348 13.04 3.12 13.43
C TYR A 348 11.86 3.62 12.62
N GLU A 349 11.58 2.98 11.50
CA GLU A 349 10.42 3.25 10.67
C GLU A 349 9.74 1.94 10.25
N TYR A 350 8.43 1.91 10.42
CA TYR A 350 7.54 0.88 9.90
C TYR A 350 6.55 1.53 8.93
N THR A 351 6.41 0.99 7.72
CA THR A 351 5.46 1.49 6.73
C THR A 351 4.73 0.33 6.08
N GLU A 352 3.44 0.20 6.35
CA GLU A 352 2.56 -0.76 5.71
C GLU A 352 1.94 -0.10 4.48
N PRO A 353 2.12 -0.67 3.26
CA PRO A 353 1.51 -0.13 2.04
C PRO A 353 -0.01 -0.12 2.14
N SER A 354 -0.64 0.89 1.54
CA SER A 354 -2.09 0.96 1.43
C SER A 354 -2.60 0.15 0.24
N GLU A 355 -3.74 -0.50 0.42
CA GLU A 355 -4.52 -1.11 -0.66
C GLU A 355 -5.26 -0.06 -1.49
N VAL A 356 -5.54 1.09 -0.89
CA VAL A 356 -6.19 2.23 -1.54
C VAL A 356 -5.11 3.11 -2.16
N GLU A 357 -5.16 3.28 -3.45
CA GLU A 357 -4.16 4.06 -4.20
C GLU A 357 -4.07 5.54 -3.75
N LEU A 358 -5.15 6.10 -3.23
CA LEU A 358 -5.23 7.47 -2.72
C LEU A 358 -4.50 7.68 -1.40
N PHE A 359 -4.22 6.61 -0.64
CA PHE A 359 -3.54 6.72 0.65
C PHE A 359 -2.06 6.36 0.50
N LEU A 360 -1.19 7.21 1.03
CA LEU A 360 0.26 7.04 0.95
C LEU A 360 0.72 5.73 1.61
N HIS A 361 0.05 5.36 2.71
CA HIS A 361 0.30 4.15 3.49
C HIS A 361 -0.97 3.74 4.24
N LYS A 362 -1.08 2.49 4.63
CA LYS A 362 -2.12 2.02 5.54
C LYS A 362 -1.74 2.32 6.99
N THR A 363 -0.50 2.01 7.35
CA THR A 363 0.07 2.32 8.66
C THR A 363 1.48 2.86 8.48
N LYS A 364 1.82 3.93 9.18
CA LYS A 364 3.20 4.44 9.29
C LYS A 364 3.51 4.72 10.75
N LEU A 365 4.66 4.22 11.22
CA LEU A 365 5.20 4.51 12.54
C LEU A 365 6.64 4.98 12.38
N ARG A 366 7.04 6.00 13.13
CA ARG A 366 8.41 6.48 13.17
C ARG A 366 8.79 6.85 14.60
N ALA A 367 9.94 6.37 15.05
CA ALA A 367 10.51 6.68 16.34
C ALA A 367 11.96 7.10 16.17
N GLU A 368 12.38 8.13 16.88
CA GLU A 368 13.73 8.68 16.83
C GLU A 368 14.19 9.07 18.24
N ALA A 369 15.48 8.88 18.49
CA ALA A 369 16.13 9.30 19.72
C ALA A 369 17.56 9.76 19.41
N ASP A 370 17.90 11.00 19.76
CA ASP A 370 19.22 11.59 19.52
C ASP A 370 19.84 12.03 20.82
N TYR A 371 21.17 11.90 20.90
CA TYR A 371 22.02 12.55 21.85
C TYR A 371 22.84 13.61 21.14
N ILE A 372 22.77 14.86 21.60
CA ILE A 372 23.30 16.03 20.93
C ILE A 372 24.17 16.82 21.94
N ILE A 373 25.32 17.29 21.49
CA ILE A 373 26.14 18.24 22.21
C ILE A 373 26.05 19.57 21.46
N THR A 374 25.62 20.61 22.18
CA THR A 374 25.52 21.99 21.68
C THR A 374 26.64 22.82 22.30
N ASN A 375 27.37 23.53 21.48
CA ASN A 375 28.35 24.52 21.89
C ASN A 375 27.83 25.92 21.55
N TYR A 376 27.61 26.74 22.57
CA TYR A 376 27.19 28.13 22.39
C TYR A 376 28.44 28.98 22.23
N SER A 377 28.62 29.54 21.06
CA SER A 377 29.89 30.15 20.64
C SER A 377 30.21 31.41 21.41
N VAL A 378 29.24 32.24 21.72
CA VAL A 378 29.41 33.52 22.43
C VAL A 378 29.66 33.29 23.93
N GLU A 379 28.89 32.41 24.57
CA GLU A 379 29.01 32.14 26.00
C GLU A 379 30.14 31.14 26.32
N ASN A 380 30.70 30.49 25.30
CA ASN A 380 31.67 29.40 25.44
C ASN A 380 31.23 28.27 26.37
N VAL A 381 29.93 27.94 26.32
CA VAL A 381 29.28 26.93 27.14
C VAL A 381 28.89 25.72 26.30
N LYS A 382 29.13 24.53 26.83
CA LYS A 382 28.65 23.27 26.23
C LYS A 382 27.47 22.72 27.01
N ALA A 383 26.45 22.28 26.30
CA ALA A 383 25.28 21.62 26.84
C ALA A 383 25.03 20.27 26.19
N SER A 384 24.69 19.27 26.98
CA SER A 384 24.17 18.00 26.46
C SER A 384 22.66 18.08 26.34
N GLN A 385 22.13 17.56 25.25
CA GLN A 385 20.71 17.58 24.92
C GLN A 385 20.28 16.18 24.44
N THR A 386 19.03 15.84 24.67
CA THR A 386 18.39 14.68 24.07
C THR A 386 17.16 15.12 23.30
N ASN A 387 16.96 14.55 22.13
CA ASN A 387 15.78 14.79 21.31
C ASN A 387 15.06 13.47 21.07
N TYR A 388 13.76 13.44 21.29
CA TYR A 388 12.89 12.30 21.05
C TYR A 388 11.78 12.71 20.10
N PHE A 389 11.49 11.85 19.14
CA PHE A 389 10.38 12.04 18.21
C PHE A 389 9.62 10.72 18.04
N LEU A 390 8.30 10.79 18.09
CA LEU A 390 7.43 9.65 17.82
C LEU A 390 6.24 10.12 16.99
N SER A 391 5.97 9.44 15.90
CA SER A 391 4.77 9.65 15.10
C SER A 391 4.15 8.33 14.70
N GLY A 392 2.83 8.32 14.64
CA GLY A 392 2.04 7.18 14.17
C GLY A 392 0.84 7.67 13.35
N GLU A 393 0.56 6.96 12.26
CA GLU A 393 -0.61 7.21 11.41
C GLU A 393 -1.19 5.89 10.94
N ARG A 394 -2.52 5.78 10.93
CA ARG A 394 -3.20 4.61 10.40
C ARG A 394 -4.54 4.95 9.78
N ASN A 395 -4.80 4.35 8.61
CA ASN A 395 -6.07 4.39 7.91
C ASN A 395 -6.89 3.13 8.21
N PHE A 396 -8.07 3.31 8.76
CA PHE A 396 -9.04 2.25 9.07
C PHE A 396 -10.20 2.33 8.10
N GLN A 397 -10.49 1.23 7.40
CA GLN A 397 -11.72 1.13 6.63
C GLN A 397 -12.89 0.88 7.58
N ILE A 398 -13.91 1.74 7.57
CA ILE A 398 -15.13 1.55 8.35
C ILE A 398 -16.08 0.64 7.58
N LYS A 399 -16.49 1.08 6.38
CA LYS A 399 -17.37 0.31 5.47
C LYS A 399 -17.36 0.94 4.08
N GLY A 400 -17.18 0.12 3.04
CA GLY A 400 -17.20 0.60 1.64
C GLY A 400 -16.18 1.72 1.42
N ASN A 401 -16.63 2.88 1.00
CA ASN A 401 -15.80 4.05 0.68
C ASN A 401 -15.44 4.94 1.89
N ASN A 402 -15.83 4.52 3.11
CA ASN A 402 -15.67 5.32 4.33
C ASN A 402 -14.45 4.86 5.11
N TYR A 403 -13.57 5.80 5.45
CA TYR A 403 -12.33 5.55 6.18
C TYR A 403 -12.18 6.52 7.34
N LEU A 404 -11.49 6.09 8.38
CA LEU A 404 -11.02 6.91 9.48
C LEU A 404 -9.50 6.90 9.48
N ASN A 405 -8.89 8.06 9.35
CA ASN A 405 -7.45 8.23 9.56
C ASN A 405 -7.21 8.77 10.97
N LEU A 406 -6.35 8.10 11.71
CA LEU A 406 -5.87 8.56 13.00
C LEU A 406 -4.36 8.81 12.89
N ARG A 407 -3.93 10.00 13.33
CA ARG A 407 -2.53 10.38 13.39
C ARG A 407 -2.21 10.97 14.77
N ALA A 408 -1.07 10.63 15.31
CA ALA A 408 -0.50 11.25 16.49
C ALA A 408 0.98 11.54 16.28
N GLU A 409 1.46 12.64 16.86
CA GLU A 409 2.85 13.04 16.79
C GLU A 409 3.26 13.71 18.08
N THR A 410 4.48 13.45 18.56
CA THR A 410 5.08 14.09 19.71
C THR A 410 6.58 14.26 19.53
N ALA A 411 7.11 15.34 20.05
CA ALA A 411 8.55 15.56 20.12
C ALA A 411 8.93 16.22 21.44
N LEU A 412 10.10 15.84 21.94
CA LEU A 412 10.66 16.34 23.19
C LEU A 412 12.14 16.69 22.98
N LEU A 413 12.49 17.92 23.26
CA LEU A 413 13.85 18.40 23.37
C LEU A 413 14.15 18.63 24.85
N ASN A 414 15.11 17.89 25.40
CA ASN A 414 15.42 17.94 26.83
C ASN A 414 16.89 18.29 27.07
N SER A 415 17.11 19.23 27.99
CA SER A 415 18.44 19.67 28.45
C SER A 415 18.34 20.22 29.88
N LYS A 416 19.46 20.28 30.58
CA LYS A 416 19.58 20.98 31.83
C LYS A 416 19.58 22.51 31.63
N ASN A 417 19.99 22.99 30.47
CA ASN A 417 20.02 24.40 30.12
C ASN A 417 18.72 24.81 29.40
N THR A 418 18.39 26.10 29.46
CA THR A 418 17.31 26.67 28.63
C THR A 418 17.73 26.73 27.18
N PHE A 419 16.77 26.51 26.28
CA PHE A 419 17.01 26.57 24.83
C PHE A 419 16.86 28.00 24.31
N ALA A 420 17.69 28.38 23.38
CA ALA A 420 17.43 29.60 22.61
C ALA A 420 16.21 29.38 21.69
N ILE A 421 15.53 30.43 21.27
CA ILE A 421 14.33 30.33 20.42
C ILE A 421 14.64 29.68 19.07
N ASN A 422 15.83 29.91 18.52
CA ASN A 422 16.32 29.31 17.27
C ASN A 422 16.73 27.84 17.40
N GLU A 423 16.74 27.27 18.64
CA GLU A 423 16.94 25.85 18.91
C GLU A 423 15.65 25.06 19.10
N GLN A 424 14.56 25.75 19.47
CA GLN A 424 13.30 25.08 19.81
C GLN A 424 12.72 24.29 18.65
N LEU A 425 11.97 23.24 18.99
CA LEU A 425 11.17 22.50 18.03
C LEU A 425 10.14 23.42 17.40
N ARG A 426 9.91 23.25 16.10
CA ARG A 426 8.94 24.03 15.36
C ARG A 426 7.92 23.13 14.70
N PHE A 427 6.68 23.53 14.80
CA PHE A 427 5.56 22.86 14.17
C PHE A 427 4.44 23.87 13.88
N GLY A 428 3.31 23.40 13.40
CA GLY A 428 2.25 24.20 12.79
C GLY A 428 2.30 24.11 11.26
N GLY A 429 1.19 24.28 10.62
CA GLY A 429 1.03 24.17 9.17
C GLY A 429 0.52 22.84 8.69
N TRP A 430 0.54 22.65 7.38
CA TRP A 430 -0.12 21.54 6.71
C TRP A 430 0.31 20.15 7.21
N ASN A 431 1.61 19.93 7.39
CA ASN A 431 2.16 18.64 7.76
C ASN A 431 2.10 18.31 9.26
N SER A 432 1.59 19.22 10.08
CA SER A 432 1.50 19.06 11.53
C SER A 432 0.13 19.53 12.07
N LEU A 433 0.07 20.62 12.81
CA LEU A 433 -1.17 21.21 13.31
C LEU A 433 -1.73 22.20 12.28
N ARG A 434 -2.73 21.77 11.51
CA ARG A 434 -3.36 22.56 10.43
C ARG A 434 -4.14 23.74 11.03
N GLY A 435 -4.35 24.80 10.26
CA GLY A 435 -5.00 26.03 10.74
C GLY A 435 -4.03 27.02 11.38
N PHE A 436 -2.74 26.67 11.52
CA PHE A 436 -1.65 27.55 11.93
C PHE A 436 -0.71 27.81 10.75
N ASN A 437 0.08 28.88 10.84
CA ASN A 437 1.13 29.15 9.85
C ASN A 437 2.22 28.09 9.93
N GLU A 438 2.90 27.83 8.83
CA GLU A 438 4.01 26.89 8.78
C GLU A 438 5.12 27.30 9.77
N ASN A 439 5.53 26.33 10.63
CA ASN A 439 6.59 26.48 11.62
C ASN A 439 6.40 27.66 12.59
N SER A 440 5.16 28.05 12.86
CA SER A 440 4.86 29.24 13.70
C SER A 440 4.81 28.93 15.21
N LEU A 441 4.76 27.70 15.61
CA LEU A 441 4.70 27.26 17.00
C LEU A 441 6.08 26.76 17.46
N TYR A 442 6.54 27.23 18.60
CA TYR A 442 7.86 26.95 19.17
C TYR A 442 7.72 26.23 20.50
N ALA A 443 8.42 25.14 20.69
CA ALA A 443 8.29 24.30 21.88
C ALA A 443 9.57 23.56 22.24
N ASP A 444 9.69 23.22 23.53
CA ASP A 444 10.63 22.19 24.00
C ASP A 444 9.98 20.82 23.99
N PHE A 445 8.66 20.78 24.12
CA PHE A 445 7.83 19.59 24.04
C PHE A 445 6.50 19.93 23.38
N TYR A 446 6.06 19.07 22.48
CA TYR A 446 4.70 19.13 21.93
C TYR A 446 4.13 17.74 21.68
N TYR A 447 2.83 17.67 21.66
CA TYR A 447 2.10 16.55 21.05
C TYR A 447 0.86 17.09 20.36
N PHE A 448 0.42 16.37 19.34
CA PHE A 448 -0.91 16.56 18.74
C PHE A 448 -1.47 15.25 18.21
N GLY A 449 -2.80 15.18 18.19
CA GLY A 449 -3.58 14.09 17.61
C GLY A 449 -4.53 14.63 16.54
N THR A 450 -4.76 13.83 15.50
CA THR A 450 -5.68 14.10 14.40
C THR A 450 -6.65 12.96 14.27
N ALA A 451 -7.94 13.26 14.18
CA ALA A 451 -8.96 12.34 13.68
C ALA A 451 -9.54 12.90 12.39
N GLU A 452 -9.49 12.12 11.32
CA GLU A 452 -9.90 12.57 10.00
C GLU A 452 -10.77 11.52 9.34
N TYR A 453 -12.01 11.89 9.05
CA TYR A 453 -12.93 11.08 8.26
C TYR A 453 -12.67 11.32 6.78
N ARG A 454 -12.51 10.24 6.00
CA ARG A 454 -12.26 10.26 4.56
C ARG A 454 -13.36 9.52 3.81
N TYR A 455 -13.90 10.15 2.79
CA TYR A 455 -14.88 9.56 1.89
C TYR A 455 -14.32 9.46 0.48
N LEU A 456 -14.13 8.23 -0.03
CA LEU A 456 -13.60 8.00 -1.38
C LEU A 456 -14.67 8.30 -2.43
N VAL A 457 -14.30 9.14 -3.39
CA VAL A 457 -15.08 9.44 -4.59
C VAL A 457 -14.43 8.69 -5.76
N GLY A 458 -14.84 7.45 -5.93
CA GLY A 458 -14.19 6.55 -6.88
C GLY A 458 -12.75 6.23 -6.48
N ASN A 459 -11.89 5.96 -7.48
CA ASN A 459 -10.50 5.56 -7.25
C ASN A 459 -9.50 6.72 -7.37
N GLN A 460 -9.97 7.93 -7.64
CA GLN A 460 -9.09 9.05 -7.99
C GLN A 460 -9.17 10.24 -7.03
N ALA A 461 -10.17 10.29 -6.15
CA ALA A 461 -10.35 11.40 -5.23
C ALA A 461 -10.96 10.99 -3.90
N PHE A 462 -10.79 11.82 -2.86
CA PHE A 462 -11.54 11.73 -1.62
C PHE A 462 -11.75 13.11 -0.99
N PHE A 463 -12.85 13.23 -0.27
CA PHE A 463 -13.11 14.33 0.65
C PHE A 463 -12.69 13.94 2.05
N ASP A 464 -12.20 14.89 2.83
CA ASP A 464 -11.93 14.70 4.24
C ASP A 464 -12.53 15.80 5.11
N VAL A 465 -12.85 15.42 6.35
CA VAL A 465 -13.21 16.33 7.44
C VAL A 465 -12.35 15.92 8.62
N PHE A 466 -11.67 16.86 9.25
CA PHE A 466 -10.78 16.56 10.34
C PHE A 466 -10.95 17.46 11.55
N GLY A 467 -10.56 16.92 12.70
CA GLY A 467 -10.34 17.62 13.94
C GLY A 467 -8.97 17.27 14.51
N GLN A 468 -8.30 18.27 15.09
CA GLN A 468 -7.01 18.11 15.74
C GLN A 468 -7.04 18.74 17.13
N TYR A 469 -6.29 18.12 18.02
CA TYR A 469 -5.99 18.63 19.35
C TYR A 469 -4.48 18.54 19.60
N GLY A 470 -3.90 19.53 20.24
CA GLY A 470 -2.50 19.54 20.60
C GLY A 470 -2.19 20.42 21.81
N GLU A 471 -1.02 20.19 22.36
CA GLU A 471 -0.47 21.00 23.47
C GLU A 471 1.03 21.18 23.24
N LEU A 472 1.55 22.31 23.60
CA LEU A 472 2.99 22.55 23.64
C LEU A 472 3.44 23.02 25.02
N HIS A 473 4.69 22.76 25.33
CA HIS A 473 5.38 23.35 26.47
C HIS A 473 6.56 24.18 25.95
N ASN A 474 6.63 25.41 26.39
CA ASN A 474 7.75 26.29 26.15
C ASN A 474 8.30 26.78 27.50
N LYS A 475 9.40 26.15 27.92
CA LYS A 475 10.01 26.45 29.24
C LYS A 475 10.53 27.88 29.33
N ASN A 476 11.03 28.41 28.22
CA ASN A 476 11.57 29.79 28.20
C ASN A 476 10.50 30.83 28.49
N LEU A 477 9.30 30.61 28.02
CA LEU A 477 8.16 31.50 28.16
C LEU A 477 7.26 31.10 29.34
N GLY A 478 7.49 29.94 29.96
CA GLY A 478 6.62 29.39 31.02
C GLY A 478 5.21 29.02 30.51
N LEU A 479 5.04 28.82 29.22
CA LEU A 479 3.74 28.61 28.57
C LEU A 479 3.44 27.13 28.30
N LYS A 480 2.15 26.80 28.46
CA LYS A 480 1.58 25.48 28.13
C LYS A 480 0.24 25.62 27.43
N PRO A 481 0.18 26.29 26.28
CA PRO A 481 -1.08 26.48 25.58
C PRO A 481 -1.58 25.14 24.98
N LYS A 482 -2.91 25.02 24.92
CA LYS A 482 -3.63 23.95 24.26
C LYS A 482 -4.26 24.48 23.01
N PHE A 483 -4.22 23.69 21.94
CA PHE A 483 -4.70 24.09 20.63
C PHE A 483 -5.76 23.13 20.12
N TYR A 484 -6.66 23.68 19.34
CA TYR A 484 -7.56 22.91 18.50
C TYR A 484 -7.49 23.40 17.06
N SER A 485 -7.80 22.51 16.14
CA SER A 485 -7.99 22.89 14.75
C SER A 485 -9.01 21.96 14.10
N PHE A 486 -9.70 22.46 13.11
CA PHE A 486 -10.65 21.70 12.31
C PHE A 486 -10.65 22.21 10.87
N GLY A 487 -11.12 21.37 9.98
CA GLY A 487 -11.16 21.75 8.58
C GLY A 487 -11.74 20.67 7.68
N VAL A 488 -11.77 21.01 6.41
CA VAL A 488 -12.23 20.14 5.32
C VAL A 488 -11.19 20.13 4.22
N GLY A 489 -11.13 19.01 3.51
CA GLY A 489 -10.20 18.86 2.41
C GLY A 489 -10.79 18.13 1.21
N PHE A 490 -10.19 18.36 0.06
CA PHE A 490 -10.42 17.63 -1.16
C PHE A 490 -9.09 17.19 -1.76
N ASN A 491 -8.97 15.90 -2.02
CA ASN A 491 -7.72 15.29 -2.44
C ASN A 491 -7.97 14.47 -3.71
N PHE A 492 -7.10 14.59 -4.71
CA PHE A 492 -7.24 13.86 -5.96
C PHE A 492 -5.88 13.53 -6.58
N ILE A 493 -5.84 12.42 -7.31
CA ILE A 493 -4.62 11.95 -7.96
C ILE A 493 -4.35 12.73 -9.24
N LEU A 494 -3.12 13.20 -9.35
CA LEU A 494 -2.50 13.68 -10.59
C LEU A 494 -1.32 12.76 -10.98
N PRO A 495 -0.84 12.80 -12.22
CA PRO A 495 0.34 12.04 -12.62
C PRO A 495 1.59 12.32 -11.77
N ILE A 496 1.69 13.53 -11.19
CA ILE A 496 2.80 13.98 -10.35
C ILE A 496 2.65 13.63 -8.86
N GLY A 497 1.47 13.20 -8.42
CA GLY A 497 1.21 12.85 -7.01
C GLY A 497 -0.23 13.11 -6.60
N LEU A 498 -0.49 13.02 -5.30
CA LEU A 498 -1.77 13.35 -4.69
C LEU A 498 -1.84 14.86 -4.46
N MET A 499 -2.69 15.54 -5.22
CA MET A 499 -3.04 16.95 -4.98
C MET A 499 -3.98 17.03 -3.80
N SER A 500 -3.72 17.93 -2.88
CA SER A 500 -4.56 18.19 -1.72
C SER A 500 -4.89 19.67 -1.61
N PHE A 501 -6.15 19.97 -1.39
CA PHE A 501 -6.66 21.31 -1.09
C PHE A 501 -7.41 21.24 0.23
N GLN A 502 -7.02 22.08 1.20
CA GLN A 502 -7.61 22.06 2.54
C GLN A 502 -7.92 23.47 3.02
N ILE A 503 -9.06 23.62 3.65
CA ILE A 503 -9.47 24.82 4.38
C ILE A 503 -9.52 24.45 5.85
N SER A 504 -8.79 25.16 6.68
CA SER A 504 -8.65 24.86 8.10
C SER A 504 -8.65 26.14 8.95
N ASN A 505 -9.20 26.02 10.14
CA ASN A 505 -9.14 27.06 11.17
C ASN A 505 -8.61 26.43 12.45
N GLY A 506 -7.73 27.12 13.14
CA GLY A 506 -7.14 26.65 14.39
C GLY A 506 -6.88 27.81 15.33
N ASN A 507 -7.03 27.54 16.62
CA ASN A 507 -6.79 28.53 17.66
C ASN A 507 -6.35 27.87 18.97
N GLU A 508 -5.90 28.69 19.90
CA GLU A 508 -5.67 28.28 21.29
C GLU A 508 -6.99 28.16 22.03
N PHE A 509 -7.10 27.16 22.93
CA PHE A 509 -8.27 27.00 23.80
C PHE A 509 -8.47 28.23 24.68
N GLY A 510 -9.72 28.67 24.78
CA GLY A 510 -10.10 29.89 25.52
C GLY A 510 -10.21 31.12 24.62
N ASN A 511 -9.67 31.07 23.41
CA ASN A 511 -9.84 32.15 22.42
C ASN A 511 -11.04 31.89 21.51
N PRO A 512 -11.80 32.93 21.13
CA PRO A 512 -12.93 32.79 20.21
C PRO A 512 -12.44 32.40 18.80
N ILE A 513 -13.25 31.62 18.10
CA ILE A 513 -13.00 31.27 16.69
C ILE A 513 -13.08 32.57 15.86
N LYS A 514 -12.04 32.85 15.10
CA LYS A 514 -11.99 33.97 14.17
C LYS A 514 -11.92 33.44 12.74
N PHE A 515 -12.94 33.71 11.94
CA PHE A 515 -12.95 33.27 10.53
C PHE A 515 -11.83 33.91 9.70
N GLY A 516 -11.34 35.10 10.10
CA GLY A 516 -10.19 35.75 9.47
C GLY A 516 -8.86 34.98 9.61
N ASP A 517 -8.77 34.08 10.59
CA ASP A 517 -7.60 33.24 10.82
C ASP A 517 -7.62 31.94 9.99
N THR A 518 -8.65 31.74 9.18
CA THR A 518 -8.76 30.57 8.30
C THR A 518 -7.59 30.49 7.33
N LYS A 519 -6.98 29.33 7.27
CA LYS A 519 -5.87 29.02 6.38
C LYS A 519 -6.34 28.15 5.22
N ILE A 520 -5.87 28.47 4.04
CA ILE A 520 -6.03 27.65 2.86
C ILE A 520 -4.67 27.03 2.59
N HIS A 521 -4.63 25.70 2.65
CA HIS A 521 -3.46 24.92 2.32
C HIS A 521 -3.70 24.20 1.00
N TRP A 522 -2.75 24.26 0.10
CA TRP A 522 -2.77 23.47 -1.10
C TRP A 522 -1.36 22.97 -1.41
N GLY A 523 -1.28 21.80 -1.99
CA GLY A 523 0.00 21.21 -2.31
C GLY A 523 -0.10 19.82 -2.92
N ILE A 524 1.03 19.32 -3.30
CA ILE A 524 1.18 17.99 -3.89
C ILE A 524 1.94 17.10 -2.92
N LEU A 525 1.26 16.03 -2.45
CA LEU A 525 1.88 14.98 -1.67
C LEU A 525 2.50 13.99 -2.65
N SER A 526 3.79 14.11 -2.86
CA SER A 526 4.54 13.15 -3.66
C SER A 526 4.50 11.76 -3.03
N ARG A 527 4.19 10.74 -3.82
CA ARG A 527 4.31 9.34 -3.38
C ARG A 527 5.77 8.94 -3.41
N PHE A 528 6.31 8.64 -2.26
CA PHE A 528 7.65 8.10 -2.09
C PHE A 528 7.62 6.59 -1.95
#